data_bfd54ea82ec991a2c52118cd4ea9efe0
#
_entry.id   bfd54ea82ec991a2c52118cd4ea9efe0
#
_cell.length_a   1.000
_cell.length_b   1.000
_cell.length_c   1.000
_cell.angle_alpha   90.00
_cell.angle_beta   90.00
_cell.angle_gamma   90.00
#
_symmetry.space_group_name_H-M   'P 1'
#
loop_
_entity.id
_entity.type
_entity.pdbx_description
1 polymer ?
#
loop_
_entity_poly.entity_id
_entity_poly.type
_entity_poly.pdbx_seq_one_letter_code
_entity_poly.pdbx_strand_id
1 'polypeptide(L)'
;MEFYVTGISRKKAAPDTIRMDLTFTARDAEYAKAYSKGLEKVQNYIDSVVLKNGFTKKDLITSSLNVSLEQEYNEEKRKYEPKGFLFLQNAYLEFPFDMKRLSDLTEVLRKDADAPEYRISFSLKNDRKAVNAAIAEAMKEAKRNAEALAKAAGIHNLRLRKTDLNHSESRFVSMTSYDMAVEESAMATGATMMRKNALADVFTPEEITITQSVVCVYEGVD
;
A
#
# COMPACT_ATOMS: atom_id res chain seq x y z
N MET A 1 12.68 -3.33 44.45
CA MET A 1 12.94 -2.17 43.52
C MET A 1 12.33 -2.49 42.19
N GLU A 2 11.67 -1.51 41.50
CA GLU A 2 11.07 -1.75 40.21
C GLU A 2 11.86 -1.03 39.11
N PHE A 3 11.97 -1.69 37.93
CA PHE A 3 12.63 -1.19 36.73
C PHE A 3 11.60 -1.09 35.62
N TYR A 4 11.37 0.12 35.14
CA TYR A 4 10.52 0.42 33.98
C TYR A 4 11.38 0.52 32.75
N VAL A 5 11.20 -0.38 31.81
CA VAL A 5 12.04 -0.48 30.60
C VAL A 5 11.21 -0.61 29.35
N THR A 6 11.72 -0.06 28.27
CA THR A 6 11.13 -0.23 26.93
C THR A 6 12.07 -1.06 26.06
N GLY A 7 11.49 -2.00 25.33
CA GLY A 7 12.18 -2.69 24.25
C GLY A 7 11.52 -2.34 22.93
N ILE A 8 12.32 -2.09 21.90
CA ILE A 8 11.88 -1.72 20.55
C ILE A 8 12.51 -2.68 19.55
N SER A 9 11.71 -3.27 18.69
CA SER A 9 12.19 -4.09 17.59
C SER A 9 11.78 -3.51 16.25
N ARG A 10 12.67 -3.60 15.28
CA ARG A 10 12.43 -3.28 13.87
C ARG A 10 12.79 -4.50 13.04
N LYS A 11 11.79 -5.16 12.46
CA LYS A 11 11.98 -6.30 11.56
C LYS A 11 11.66 -5.87 10.13
N LYS A 12 12.49 -6.29 9.21
CA LYS A 12 12.25 -6.12 7.77
C LYS A 12 11.74 -7.43 7.20
N ALA A 13 10.79 -7.35 6.29
CA ALA A 13 10.23 -8.48 5.56
C ALA A 13 10.00 -8.10 4.10
N ALA A 14 10.34 -9.00 3.18
CA ALA A 14 9.98 -8.81 1.78
C ALA A 14 8.46 -8.87 1.64
N PRO A 15 7.85 -8.01 0.80
CA PRO A 15 6.42 -8.08 0.51
C PRO A 15 6.08 -9.41 -0.14
N ASP A 16 4.90 -9.95 0.18
CA ASP A 16 4.36 -11.19 -0.41
C ASP A 16 3.08 -10.95 -1.23
N THR A 17 2.58 -9.75 -1.24
CA THR A 17 1.30 -9.36 -1.86
C THR A 17 1.46 -8.03 -2.59
N ILE A 18 0.89 -7.98 -3.79
CA ILE A 18 0.73 -6.77 -4.59
C ILE A 18 -0.74 -6.39 -4.58
N ARG A 19 -1.02 -5.11 -4.35
CA ARG A 19 -2.33 -4.51 -4.50
C ARG A 19 -2.26 -3.38 -5.52
N MET A 20 -3.13 -3.46 -6.52
CA MET A 20 -3.33 -2.43 -7.53
C MET A 20 -4.70 -1.79 -7.29
N ASP A 21 -4.71 -0.57 -6.77
CA ASP A 21 -5.91 0.24 -6.64
C ASP A 21 -6.17 0.95 -7.97
N LEU A 22 -7.42 0.98 -8.40
CA LEU A 22 -7.87 1.45 -9.72
C LEU A 22 -8.99 2.46 -9.53
N THR A 23 -8.93 3.58 -10.26
CA THR A 23 -9.96 4.61 -10.26
C THR A 23 -10.50 4.79 -11.67
N PHE A 24 -11.74 4.38 -11.90
CA PHE A 24 -12.43 4.56 -13.16
C PHE A 24 -13.25 5.84 -13.12
N THR A 25 -13.09 6.68 -14.15
CA THR A 25 -13.86 7.92 -14.28
C THR A 25 -14.52 8.02 -15.66
N ALA A 26 -15.74 8.55 -15.69
CA ALA A 26 -16.42 8.93 -16.92
C ALA A 26 -17.25 10.19 -16.69
N ARG A 27 -17.36 11.03 -17.71
CA ARG A 27 -18.12 12.28 -17.65
C ARG A 27 -19.14 12.36 -18.78
N ASP A 28 -20.30 12.90 -18.47
CA ASP A 28 -21.31 13.27 -19.46
C ASP A 28 -22.21 14.39 -18.91
N ALA A 29 -22.86 15.14 -19.81
CA ALA A 29 -23.86 16.14 -19.41
C ALA A 29 -25.09 15.51 -18.76
N GLU A 30 -25.41 14.25 -19.08
CA GLU A 30 -26.55 13.50 -18.58
C GLU A 30 -26.11 12.39 -17.61
N TYR A 31 -26.79 12.29 -16.48
CA TYR A 31 -26.53 11.27 -15.45
C TYR A 31 -26.48 9.84 -16.02
N ALA A 32 -27.50 9.45 -16.79
CA ALA A 32 -27.62 8.11 -17.33
C ALA A 32 -26.47 7.77 -18.30
N LYS A 33 -26.00 8.75 -19.07
CA LYS A 33 -24.88 8.56 -20.00
C LYS A 33 -23.55 8.48 -19.26
N ALA A 34 -23.32 9.31 -18.25
CA ALA A 34 -22.13 9.23 -17.41
C ALA A 34 -22.02 7.85 -16.74
N TYR A 35 -23.15 7.37 -16.18
CA TYR A 35 -23.24 6.05 -15.55
C TYR A 35 -22.94 4.92 -16.56
N SER A 36 -23.59 4.92 -17.73
CA SER A 36 -23.40 3.88 -18.75
C SER A 36 -21.95 3.84 -19.27
N LYS A 37 -21.37 5.02 -19.58
CA LYS A 37 -19.97 5.14 -20.00
C LYS A 37 -19.00 4.61 -18.94
N GLY A 38 -19.27 4.91 -17.66
CA GLY A 38 -18.47 4.42 -16.57
C GLY A 38 -18.48 2.91 -16.45
N LEU A 39 -19.68 2.30 -16.51
CA LEU A 39 -19.81 0.84 -16.49
C LEU A 39 -19.16 0.17 -17.70
N GLU A 40 -19.26 0.77 -18.89
CA GLU A 40 -18.60 0.28 -20.09
C GLU A 40 -17.08 0.25 -19.94
N LYS A 41 -16.47 1.32 -19.40
CA LYS A 41 -15.03 1.36 -19.11
C LYS A 41 -14.62 0.23 -18.15
N VAL A 42 -15.36 0.03 -17.07
CA VAL A 42 -15.09 -1.06 -16.11
C VAL A 42 -15.21 -2.42 -16.78
N GLN A 43 -16.26 -2.65 -17.59
CA GLN A 43 -16.46 -3.90 -18.30
C GLN A 43 -15.33 -4.16 -19.30
N ASN A 44 -14.95 -3.15 -20.09
CA ASN A 44 -13.84 -3.23 -21.02
C ASN A 44 -12.53 -3.59 -20.32
N TYR A 45 -12.26 -2.99 -19.16
CA TYR A 45 -11.10 -3.31 -18.34
C TYR A 45 -11.13 -4.78 -17.86
N ILE A 46 -12.28 -5.25 -17.40
CA ILE A 46 -12.44 -6.65 -17.01
C ILE A 46 -12.10 -7.58 -18.19
N ASP A 47 -12.65 -7.32 -19.35
CA ASP A 47 -12.53 -8.21 -20.51
C ASP A 47 -11.14 -8.12 -21.17
N SER A 48 -10.54 -6.94 -21.21
CA SER A 48 -9.26 -6.70 -21.87
C SER A 48 -8.04 -6.91 -20.99
N VAL A 49 -8.16 -6.69 -19.69
CA VAL A 49 -7.04 -6.74 -18.74
C VAL A 49 -7.21 -7.86 -17.73
N VAL A 50 -8.29 -7.86 -16.95
CA VAL A 50 -8.46 -8.80 -15.83
C VAL A 50 -8.47 -10.24 -16.32
N LEU A 51 -9.37 -10.57 -17.23
CA LEU A 51 -9.53 -11.96 -17.74
C LEU A 51 -8.32 -12.44 -18.53
N LYS A 52 -7.70 -11.55 -19.35
CA LYS A 52 -6.54 -11.91 -20.16
C LYS A 52 -5.27 -12.17 -19.34
N ASN A 53 -5.18 -11.60 -18.16
CA ASN A 53 -4.05 -11.81 -17.24
C ASN A 53 -4.31 -12.91 -16.20
N GLY A 54 -5.32 -13.77 -16.44
CA GLY A 54 -5.59 -14.95 -15.63
C GLY A 54 -6.29 -14.67 -14.30
N PHE A 55 -6.93 -13.52 -14.17
CA PHE A 55 -7.84 -13.20 -13.08
C PHE A 55 -9.27 -13.55 -13.45
N THR A 56 -10.14 -13.62 -12.45
CA THR A 56 -11.59 -13.73 -12.63
C THR A 56 -12.25 -12.37 -12.37
N LYS A 57 -13.52 -12.22 -12.79
CA LYS A 57 -14.30 -11.00 -12.46
C LYS A 57 -14.40 -10.74 -10.96
N LYS A 58 -14.32 -11.79 -10.13
CA LYS A 58 -14.42 -11.70 -8.67
C LYS A 58 -13.13 -11.18 -8.02
N ASP A 59 -12.01 -11.23 -8.72
CA ASP A 59 -10.74 -10.73 -8.20
C ASP A 59 -10.65 -9.20 -8.28
N LEU A 60 -11.44 -8.57 -9.19
CA LEU A 60 -11.61 -7.12 -9.21
C LEU A 60 -12.69 -6.72 -8.20
N ILE A 61 -12.27 -6.24 -7.05
CA ILE A 61 -13.16 -5.87 -5.95
C ILE A 61 -13.47 -4.39 -6.02
N THR A 62 -14.76 -4.04 -6.17
CA THR A 62 -15.23 -2.65 -6.10
C THR A 62 -15.31 -2.21 -4.64
N SER A 63 -14.61 -1.14 -4.30
CA SER A 63 -14.64 -0.54 -2.95
C SER A 63 -15.66 0.59 -2.83
N SER A 64 -15.89 1.35 -3.90
CA SER A 64 -16.91 2.39 -3.95
C SER A 64 -17.36 2.68 -5.38
N LEU A 65 -18.59 3.17 -5.52
CA LEU A 65 -19.13 3.72 -6.75
C LEU A 65 -19.96 4.95 -6.42
N ASN A 66 -19.73 6.03 -7.12
CA ASN A 66 -20.47 7.28 -6.99
C ASN A 66 -20.72 7.92 -8.35
N VAL A 67 -21.88 8.57 -8.51
CA VAL A 67 -22.14 9.47 -9.64
C VAL A 67 -22.64 10.79 -9.08
N SER A 68 -21.88 11.85 -9.28
CA SER A 68 -22.14 13.16 -8.72
C SER A 68 -22.19 14.25 -9.79
N LEU A 69 -22.94 15.31 -9.51
CA LEU A 69 -22.92 16.52 -10.31
C LEU A 69 -21.62 17.27 -10.06
N GLU A 70 -20.82 17.48 -11.11
CA GLU A 70 -19.67 18.39 -11.08
C GLU A 70 -20.13 19.81 -11.34
N GLN A 71 -19.59 20.74 -10.58
CA GLN A 71 -19.81 22.17 -10.74
C GLN A 71 -18.47 22.88 -10.88
N GLU A 72 -18.39 23.85 -11.76
CA GLU A 72 -17.22 24.69 -11.95
C GLU A 72 -17.55 26.13 -11.57
N TYR A 73 -16.66 26.80 -10.84
CA TYR A 73 -16.87 28.19 -10.49
C TYR A 73 -16.55 29.08 -11.68
N ASN A 74 -17.56 29.82 -12.16
CA ASN A 74 -17.38 30.78 -13.22
C ASN A 74 -17.04 32.14 -12.62
N GLU A 75 -15.80 32.60 -12.82
CA GLU A 75 -15.29 33.87 -12.26
C GLU A 75 -16.02 35.10 -12.80
N GLU A 76 -16.40 35.10 -14.08
CA GLU A 76 -17.10 36.22 -14.71
C GLU A 76 -18.52 36.40 -14.12
N LYS A 77 -19.22 35.28 -13.92
CA LYS A 77 -20.57 35.25 -13.39
C LYS A 77 -20.63 35.15 -11.86
N ARG A 78 -19.48 34.95 -11.21
CA ARG A 78 -19.32 34.75 -9.75
C ARG A 78 -20.29 33.71 -9.16
N LYS A 79 -20.49 32.59 -9.87
CA LYS A 79 -21.36 31.50 -9.45
C LYS A 79 -20.86 30.15 -9.92
N TYR A 80 -21.32 29.10 -9.24
CA TYR A 80 -21.08 27.72 -9.68
C TYR A 80 -22.05 27.36 -10.83
N GLU A 81 -21.51 26.84 -11.91
CA GLU A 81 -22.28 26.34 -13.05
C GLU A 81 -22.08 24.80 -13.17
N PRO A 82 -23.16 24.06 -13.51
CA PRO A 82 -23.06 22.62 -13.68
C PRO A 82 -22.17 22.29 -14.89
N LYS A 83 -21.19 21.40 -14.68
CA LYS A 83 -20.27 20.91 -15.71
C LYS A 83 -20.71 19.55 -16.30
N GLY A 84 -21.67 18.91 -15.65
CA GLY A 84 -22.16 17.58 -15.98
C GLY A 84 -22.01 16.60 -14.83
N PHE A 85 -22.16 15.32 -15.11
CA PHE A 85 -22.07 14.25 -14.13
C PHE A 85 -20.74 13.51 -14.26
N LEU A 86 -20.12 13.25 -13.11
CA LEU A 86 -18.93 12.44 -12.96
C LEU A 86 -19.31 11.08 -12.38
N PHE A 87 -19.07 10.01 -13.15
CA PHE A 87 -18.99 8.66 -12.62
C PHE A 87 -17.60 8.43 -12.06
N LEU A 88 -17.51 7.89 -10.84
CA LEU A 88 -16.28 7.53 -10.18
C LEU A 88 -16.45 6.17 -9.51
N GLN A 89 -15.67 5.19 -9.93
CA GLN A 89 -15.63 3.88 -9.30
C GLN A 89 -14.19 3.55 -8.87
N ASN A 90 -14.02 3.27 -7.59
CA ASN A 90 -12.78 2.73 -7.05
C ASN A 90 -12.89 1.21 -6.93
N ALA A 91 -11.87 0.53 -7.42
CA ALA A 91 -11.75 -0.92 -7.34
C ALA A 91 -10.29 -1.30 -7.07
N TYR A 92 -10.04 -2.55 -6.73
CA TYR A 92 -8.68 -3.05 -6.60
C TYR A 92 -8.56 -4.50 -7.03
N LEU A 93 -7.34 -4.85 -7.45
CA LEU A 93 -6.85 -6.22 -7.62
C LEU A 93 -5.81 -6.50 -6.55
N GLU A 94 -5.89 -7.66 -5.90
CA GLU A 94 -4.89 -8.12 -4.96
C GLU A 94 -4.42 -9.52 -5.34
N PHE A 95 -3.10 -9.71 -5.43
CA PHE A 95 -2.52 -10.99 -5.86
C PHE A 95 -1.16 -11.23 -5.20
N PRO A 96 -0.69 -12.49 -5.14
CA PRO A 96 0.63 -12.83 -4.64
C PRO A 96 1.73 -12.05 -5.36
N PHE A 97 2.82 -11.76 -4.66
CA PHE A 97 3.95 -11.02 -5.20
C PHE A 97 4.52 -11.69 -6.46
N ASP A 98 4.27 -11.08 -7.60
CA ASP A 98 4.71 -11.51 -8.92
C ASP A 98 4.96 -10.28 -9.79
N MET A 99 6.21 -9.87 -9.90
CA MET A 99 6.62 -8.68 -10.67
C MET A 99 6.40 -8.86 -12.17
N LYS A 100 6.46 -10.09 -12.69
CA LYS A 100 6.19 -10.35 -14.10
C LYS A 100 4.70 -10.08 -14.39
N ARG A 101 3.80 -10.63 -13.56
CA ARG A 101 2.36 -10.39 -13.68
C ARG A 101 2.01 -8.91 -13.55
N LEU A 102 2.66 -8.20 -12.62
CA LEU A 102 2.50 -6.76 -12.48
C LEU A 102 2.94 -6.03 -13.75
N SER A 103 4.09 -6.39 -14.31
CA SER A 103 4.60 -5.82 -15.56
C SER A 103 3.65 -6.05 -16.73
N ASP A 104 3.10 -7.26 -16.86
CA ASP A 104 2.13 -7.59 -17.91
C ASP A 104 0.84 -6.74 -17.79
N LEU A 105 0.34 -6.55 -16.56
CA LEU A 105 -0.81 -5.69 -16.28
C LEU A 105 -0.55 -4.22 -16.65
N THR A 106 0.57 -3.67 -16.21
CA THR A 106 0.92 -2.26 -16.46
C THR A 106 1.22 -1.99 -17.93
N GLU A 107 1.80 -2.95 -18.66
CA GLU A 107 2.04 -2.83 -20.11
C GLU A 107 0.73 -2.74 -20.92
N VAL A 108 -0.34 -3.43 -20.49
CA VAL A 108 -1.66 -3.30 -21.11
C VAL A 108 -2.25 -1.93 -20.83
N LEU A 109 -2.17 -1.46 -19.58
CA LEU A 109 -2.68 -0.14 -19.18
C LEU A 109 -1.97 0.99 -19.94
N ARG A 110 -0.67 0.90 -20.13
CA ARG A 110 0.14 1.90 -20.85
C ARG A 110 -0.31 2.10 -22.29
N LYS A 111 -0.89 1.09 -22.92
CA LYS A 111 -1.35 1.14 -24.33
C LYS A 111 -2.79 1.61 -24.47
N ASP A 112 -3.53 1.72 -23.40
CA ASP A 112 -4.94 2.09 -23.40
C ASP A 112 -5.10 3.57 -23.05
N ALA A 113 -5.56 4.38 -24.01
CA ALA A 113 -5.82 5.80 -23.79
C ALA A 113 -6.94 6.07 -22.79
N ASP A 114 -7.81 5.09 -22.56
CA ASP A 114 -8.93 5.13 -21.61
C ASP A 114 -8.65 4.37 -20.31
N ALA A 115 -7.36 4.02 -20.06
CA ALA A 115 -6.94 3.31 -18.85
C ALA A 115 -7.41 4.04 -17.58
N PRO A 116 -7.82 3.29 -16.54
CA PRO A 116 -8.07 3.88 -15.24
C PRO A 116 -6.78 4.44 -14.63
N GLU A 117 -6.91 5.45 -13.78
CA GLU A 117 -5.83 5.82 -12.88
C GLU A 117 -5.53 4.64 -11.95
N TYR A 118 -4.26 4.40 -11.65
CA TYR A 118 -3.89 3.29 -10.78
C TYR A 118 -2.79 3.66 -9.79
N ARG A 119 -2.80 2.96 -8.66
CA ARG A 119 -1.75 3.00 -7.65
C ARG A 119 -1.37 1.57 -7.28
N ILE A 120 -0.07 1.30 -7.19
CA ILE A 120 0.45 0.01 -6.77
C ILE A 120 0.98 0.14 -5.34
N SER A 121 0.64 -0.84 -4.51
CA SER A 121 1.17 -0.97 -3.15
C SER A 121 1.60 -2.40 -2.88
N PHE A 122 2.59 -2.54 -2.00
CA PHE A 122 3.18 -3.82 -1.61
C PHE A 122 2.91 -4.06 -0.12
N SER A 123 2.47 -5.26 0.21
CA SER A 123 2.07 -5.59 1.58
C SER A 123 2.45 -7.02 1.96
N LEU A 124 2.26 -7.36 3.22
CA LEU A 124 2.24 -8.73 3.71
C LEU A 124 0.79 -9.16 3.88
N LYS A 125 0.38 -10.23 3.21
CA LYS A 125 -0.98 -10.79 3.35
C LYS A 125 -1.27 -11.24 4.78
N ASN A 126 -0.25 -11.76 5.45
CA ASN A 126 -0.34 -12.12 6.85
C ASN A 126 0.93 -11.69 7.58
N ASP A 127 0.88 -10.49 8.13
CA ASP A 127 1.99 -9.90 8.89
C ASP A 127 2.12 -10.50 10.31
N ARG A 128 1.13 -11.27 10.78
CA ARG A 128 1.06 -11.80 12.16
C ARG A 128 2.32 -12.54 12.58
N LYS A 129 2.91 -13.35 11.68
CA LYS A 129 4.17 -14.07 11.98
C LYS A 129 5.33 -13.10 12.19
N ALA A 130 5.43 -12.08 11.36
CA ALA A 130 6.48 -11.08 11.44
C ALA A 130 6.26 -10.14 12.64
N VAL A 131 5.03 -9.76 12.93
CA VAL A 131 4.63 -9.00 14.13
C VAL A 131 5.00 -9.79 15.39
N ASN A 132 4.62 -11.06 15.50
CA ASN A 132 4.97 -11.90 16.65
C ASN A 132 6.49 -12.05 16.84
N ALA A 133 7.23 -12.17 15.74
CA ALA A 133 8.71 -12.23 15.80
C ALA A 133 9.30 -10.88 16.27
N ALA A 134 8.72 -9.76 15.86
CA ALA A 134 9.13 -8.44 16.33
C ALA A 134 8.79 -8.21 17.81
N ILE A 135 7.61 -8.65 18.27
CA ILE A 135 7.24 -8.60 19.70
C ILE A 135 8.24 -9.41 20.53
N ALA A 136 8.54 -10.63 20.10
CA ALA A 136 9.50 -11.48 20.83
C ALA A 136 10.89 -10.84 20.94
N GLU A 137 11.35 -10.14 19.91
CA GLU A 137 12.63 -9.44 19.93
C GLU A 137 12.58 -8.17 20.80
N ALA A 138 11.48 -7.42 20.76
CA ALA A 138 11.27 -6.27 21.64
C ALA A 138 11.26 -6.69 23.13
N MET A 139 10.65 -7.83 23.43
CA MET A 139 10.69 -8.41 24.79
C MET A 139 12.11 -8.79 25.24
N LYS A 140 12.93 -9.35 24.33
CA LYS A 140 14.35 -9.66 24.64
C LYS A 140 15.14 -8.39 24.90
N GLU A 141 14.89 -7.33 24.11
CA GLU A 141 15.56 -6.05 24.32
C GLU A 141 15.15 -5.41 25.66
N ALA A 142 13.86 -5.38 25.99
CA ALA A 142 13.37 -4.91 27.28
C ALA A 142 14.04 -5.66 28.45
N LYS A 143 14.17 -7.00 28.32
CA LYS A 143 14.86 -7.82 29.32
C LYS A 143 16.34 -7.43 29.46
N ARG A 144 17.09 -7.26 28.37
CA ARG A 144 18.48 -6.81 28.40
C ARG A 144 18.64 -5.45 29.09
N ASN A 145 17.73 -4.52 28.79
CA ASN A 145 17.73 -3.20 29.41
C ASN A 145 17.49 -3.29 30.92
N ALA A 146 16.54 -4.14 31.34
CA ALA A 146 16.28 -4.38 32.78
C ALA A 146 17.49 -5.03 33.48
N GLU A 147 18.13 -6.04 32.85
CA GLU A 147 19.32 -6.69 33.37
C GLU A 147 20.51 -5.72 33.53
N ALA A 148 20.68 -4.80 32.57
CA ALA A 148 21.73 -3.78 32.64
C ALA A 148 21.49 -2.80 33.81
N LEU A 149 20.24 -2.35 34.00
CA LEU A 149 19.87 -1.49 35.12
C LEU A 149 20.00 -2.19 36.47
N ALA A 150 19.56 -3.44 36.57
CA ALA A 150 19.65 -4.24 37.79
C ALA A 150 21.12 -4.46 38.19
N LYS A 151 21.98 -4.82 37.23
CA LYS A 151 23.42 -4.99 37.47
C LYS A 151 24.06 -3.71 38.01
N ALA A 152 23.72 -2.55 37.41
CA ALA A 152 24.23 -1.26 37.89
C ALA A 152 23.73 -0.91 39.30
N ALA A 153 22.55 -1.40 39.69
CA ALA A 153 21.97 -1.22 41.02
C ALA A 153 22.40 -2.29 42.04
N GLY A 154 23.26 -3.26 41.65
CA GLY A 154 23.70 -4.36 42.53
C GLY A 154 22.65 -5.45 42.75
N ILE A 155 21.62 -5.53 41.91
CA ILE A 155 20.54 -6.51 41.96
C ILE A 155 20.84 -7.62 40.96
N HIS A 156 20.72 -8.89 41.42
CA HIS A 156 21.11 -10.04 40.60
C HIS A 156 19.92 -10.80 40.04
N ASN A 157 18.76 -10.73 40.65
CA ASN A 157 17.56 -11.45 40.22
C ASN A 157 16.45 -10.50 39.82
N LEU A 158 15.84 -10.76 38.65
CA LEU A 158 14.73 -9.98 38.11
C LEU A 158 13.52 -10.87 37.85
N ARG A 159 12.36 -10.37 38.24
CA ARG A 159 11.07 -10.98 37.92
C ARG A 159 10.23 -10.01 37.11
N LEU A 160 9.72 -10.47 35.94
CA LEU A 160 8.76 -9.71 35.14
C LEU A 160 7.42 -9.59 35.91
N ARG A 161 6.95 -8.37 36.12
CA ARG A 161 5.68 -8.08 36.83
C ARG A 161 4.56 -7.70 35.87
N LYS A 162 4.87 -6.85 34.91
CA LYS A 162 3.89 -6.33 33.96
C LYS A 162 4.52 -6.16 32.57
N THR A 163 3.70 -6.36 31.54
CA THR A 163 4.05 -6.08 30.15
C THR A 163 2.87 -5.37 29.51
N ASP A 164 3.14 -4.25 28.84
CA ASP A 164 2.20 -3.54 27.98
C ASP A 164 2.76 -3.50 26.57
N LEU A 165 1.92 -3.88 25.61
CA LEU A 165 2.25 -3.79 24.18
C LEU A 165 1.80 -2.43 23.66
N ASN A 166 2.76 -1.59 23.28
CA ASN A 166 2.48 -0.34 22.62
C ASN A 166 2.29 -0.55 21.13
N HIS A 167 1.58 0.39 20.48
CA HIS A 167 1.12 0.37 19.10
C HIS A 167 2.13 -0.22 18.10
N SER A 168 1.64 -1.03 17.18
CA SER A 168 2.40 -1.55 16.05
C SER A 168 2.25 -0.62 14.85
N GLU A 169 3.36 -0.19 14.27
CA GLU A 169 3.37 0.50 12.97
C GLU A 169 3.95 -0.42 11.90
N SER A 170 3.14 -0.68 10.87
CA SER A 170 3.62 -1.30 9.61
C SER A 170 3.69 -0.22 8.54
N ARG A 171 4.86 0.00 7.97
CA ARG A 171 5.01 0.87 6.80
C ARG A 171 4.79 0.08 5.53
N PHE A 172 3.83 0.52 4.73
CA PHE A 172 3.58 0.01 3.38
C PHE A 172 4.36 0.85 2.36
N VAL A 173 4.92 0.20 1.34
CA VAL A 173 5.51 0.90 0.19
C VAL A 173 4.42 1.05 -0.87
N SER A 174 4.20 2.26 -1.35
CA SER A 174 3.23 2.55 -2.41
C SER A 174 3.88 3.31 -3.55
N MET A 175 3.47 3.00 -4.77
CA MET A 175 3.82 3.70 -6.00
C MET A 175 2.56 4.23 -6.69
N THR A 176 2.64 5.40 -7.28
CA THR A 176 1.55 5.98 -8.09
C THR A 176 1.91 5.90 -9.58
N SER A 177 0.91 5.98 -10.45
CA SER A 177 1.12 6.05 -11.90
C SER A 177 1.96 7.27 -12.32
N TYR A 178 1.90 8.36 -11.55
CA TYR A 178 2.71 9.55 -11.78
C TYR A 178 4.20 9.28 -11.55
N ASP A 179 4.56 8.58 -10.47
CA ASP A 179 5.95 8.23 -10.16
C ASP A 179 6.55 7.35 -11.26
N MET A 180 5.75 6.43 -11.82
CA MET A 180 6.16 5.58 -12.93
C MET A 180 6.37 6.36 -14.23
N ALA A 181 5.54 7.37 -14.52
CA ALA A 181 5.65 8.21 -15.71
C ALA A 181 6.89 9.14 -15.66
N VAL A 182 7.28 9.60 -14.48
CA VAL A 182 8.47 10.46 -14.30
C VAL A 182 9.75 9.67 -14.55
N GLU A 183 9.83 8.41 -14.11
CA GLU A 183 10.98 7.55 -14.43
C GLU A 183 11.09 7.27 -15.94
N GLU A 184 9.97 7.04 -16.62
CA GLU A 184 9.95 6.80 -18.07
C GLU A 184 10.37 8.06 -18.87
N SER A 185 9.98 9.25 -18.42
CA SER A 185 10.36 10.51 -19.09
C SER A 185 11.84 10.90 -18.89
N ALA A 186 12.44 10.54 -17.76
CA ALA A 186 13.85 10.77 -17.48
C ALA A 186 14.77 9.87 -18.34
N MET A 187 14.29 8.71 -18.80
CA MET A 187 15.03 7.79 -19.67
C MET A 187 14.91 8.10 -21.16
N ALA A 188 13.94 8.92 -21.58
CA ALA A 188 13.68 9.21 -23.00
C ALA A 188 14.68 10.16 -23.66
N THR A 189 15.65 10.73 -22.93
CA THR A 189 16.64 11.69 -23.45
C THR A 189 17.96 11.07 -23.93
N GLY A 190 18.11 9.75 -23.89
CA GLY A 190 19.28 9.03 -24.39
C GLY A 190 18.94 8.09 -25.53
N ALA A 191 19.12 8.53 -26.78
CA ALA A 191 18.95 7.68 -27.97
C ALA A 191 19.93 6.51 -27.96
N THR A 192 19.51 5.35 -27.52
CA THR A 192 20.11 4.06 -27.89
C THR A 192 19.08 2.97 -27.66
N MET A 193 18.80 2.15 -28.67
CA MET A 193 17.92 0.97 -28.71
C MET A 193 17.13 0.69 -27.43
N MET A 194 15.87 1.04 -27.40
CA MET A 194 14.93 0.67 -26.35
C MET A 194 14.88 -0.85 -26.21
N ARG A 195 15.68 -1.42 -25.30
CA ARG A 195 15.26 -2.65 -24.64
C ARG A 195 13.94 -2.33 -24.00
N LYS A 196 12.91 -3.12 -24.27
CA LYS A 196 11.67 -3.14 -23.46
C LYS A 196 12.08 -3.58 -22.06
N ASN A 197 12.49 -2.65 -21.22
CA ASN A 197 12.70 -2.96 -19.81
C ASN A 197 11.33 -3.22 -19.21
N ALA A 198 11.10 -4.47 -18.86
CA ALA A 198 9.93 -4.80 -18.08
C ALA A 198 10.03 -4.06 -16.72
N LEU A 199 8.90 -3.66 -16.14
CA LEU A 199 8.87 -3.03 -14.81
C LEU A 199 9.71 -3.81 -13.79
N ALA A 200 9.71 -5.15 -13.90
CA ALA A 200 10.51 -6.06 -13.08
C ALA A 200 12.03 -5.82 -13.15
N ASP A 201 12.55 -5.24 -14.23
CA ASP A 201 13.99 -5.03 -14.42
C ASP A 201 14.46 -3.70 -13.82
N VAL A 202 13.53 -2.76 -13.62
CA VAL A 202 13.83 -1.37 -13.21
C VAL A 202 13.39 -1.09 -11.78
N PHE A 203 12.47 -1.88 -11.23
CA PHE A 203 11.86 -1.62 -9.94
C PHE A 203 12.02 -2.78 -8.96
N THR A 204 12.64 -2.48 -7.81
CA THR A 204 12.75 -3.38 -6.67
C THR A 204 11.99 -2.80 -5.49
N PRO A 205 10.86 -3.41 -5.06
CA PRO A 205 10.10 -2.89 -3.92
C PRO A 205 10.94 -2.94 -2.64
N GLU A 206 10.79 -1.90 -1.83
CA GLU A 206 11.44 -1.81 -0.53
C GLU A 206 10.87 -2.87 0.44
N GLU A 207 11.71 -3.34 1.35
CA GLU A 207 11.28 -4.22 2.43
C GLU A 207 10.33 -3.49 3.39
N ILE A 208 9.27 -4.17 3.79
CA ILE A 208 8.30 -3.67 4.77
C ILE A 208 8.93 -3.71 6.16
N THR A 209 8.98 -2.55 6.81
CA THR A 209 9.48 -2.44 8.18
C THR A 209 8.34 -2.58 9.18
N ILE A 210 8.45 -3.57 10.05
CA ILE A 210 7.51 -3.83 11.16
C ILE A 210 8.20 -3.39 12.44
N THR A 211 7.64 -2.37 13.08
CA THR A 211 8.13 -1.85 14.37
C THR A 211 7.19 -2.28 15.49
N GLN A 212 7.74 -2.85 16.55
CA GLN A 212 7.01 -3.19 17.77
C GLN A 212 7.73 -2.61 18.99
N SER A 213 6.95 -2.11 19.93
CA SER A 213 7.44 -1.57 21.19
C SER A 213 6.69 -2.19 22.35
N VAL A 214 7.43 -2.63 23.36
CA VAL A 214 6.87 -3.18 24.60
C VAL A 214 7.42 -2.41 25.79
N VAL A 215 6.56 -2.12 26.74
CA VAL A 215 6.95 -1.56 28.03
C VAL A 215 6.84 -2.69 29.06
N CYS A 216 7.92 -2.92 29.79
CA CYS A 216 8.00 -3.96 30.81
C CYS A 216 8.35 -3.36 32.17
N VAL A 217 7.74 -3.91 33.22
CA VAL A 217 8.09 -3.63 34.60
C VAL A 217 8.69 -4.88 35.19
N TYR A 218 9.95 -4.78 35.60
CA TYR A 218 10.67 -5.86 36.29
C TYR A 218 10.86 -5.47 37.76
N GLU A 219 10.73 -6.43 38.63
CA GLU A 219 11.02 -6.30 40.06
C GLU A 219 12.35 -7.01 40.39
N GLY A 220 13.24 -6.30 41.08
CA GLY A 220 14.40 -6.91 41.70
C GLY A 220 14.00 -7.78 42.90
N VAL A 221 14.41 -9.04 42.84
CA VAL A 221 14.15 -10.04 43.91
C VAL A 221 15.51 -10.46 44.46
N ASP A 222 15.79 -10.09 45.66
CA ASP A 222 16.99 -10.53 46.40
C ASP A 222 16.72 -11.83 47.16
#